data_7bcbc8dba6da64db3000d6b19d327ebb
#
_entry.id   7bcbc8dba6da64db3000d6b19d327ebb
#
_cell.length_a   1.000
_cell.length_b   1.000
_cell.length_c   1.000
_cell.angle_alpha   90.00
_cell.angle_beta   90.00
_cell.angle_gamma   90.00
#
_symmetry.space_group_name_H-M   'P 1'
#
loop_
_entity.id
_entity.type
_entity.pdbx_description
1 polymer ?
#
loop_
_entity_poly.entity_id
_entity_poly.type
_entity_poly.pdbx_seq_one_letter_code
_entity_poly.pdbx_strand_id
1 'polypeptide(L)'
;EMSAPDLKTFLWFVTGSYFRTQMFAFSAKELILDRIPFFLGLLWSELGIFILISILGILVYLRRDWRITLFLLLGFAGNTFYALNYRIQDIFPFFIPSYYYLVVFIGLGLLAAKEWFFKKRPALIYAFIWVLPAALLITNYSKVDLHKATAKINETQAIVNHTLPNSLVITSDYNVYEYMMYYWAAEGWRENNIYLMSSLNIDALSAYIQQDQPKYTSLGLKAPPGLNIYFAGISEEDIQTLRQKGIFITPIKEGLLFKYEP
;
A
#
# COMPACT_ATOMS: atom_id res chain seq x y z
N GLU A 1 17.18 -20.08 -12.62
CA GLU A 1 17.95 -19.10 -13.40
C GLU A 1 17.00 -18.00 -13.87
N MET A 2 17.11 -16.80 -13.27
CA MET A 2 16.49 -15.64 -13.89
C MET A 2 17.29 -15.32 -15.14
N SER A 3 16.82 -15.73 -16.30
CA SER A 3 17.36 -15.24 -17.56
C SER A 3 17.19 -13.71 -17.57
N ALA A 4 18.23 -13.01 -18.00
CA ALA A 4 18.15 -11.55 -18.16
C ALA A 4 16.88 -11.23 -18.96
N PRO A 5 16.00 -10.32 -18.48
CA PRO A 5 14.78 -10.00 -19.19
C PRO A 5 15.12 -9.49 -20.58
N ASP A 6 14.43 -9.95 -21.60
CA ASP A 6 14.55 -9.39 -22.94
C ASP A 6 14.15 -7.90 -22.92
N LEU A 7 14.57 -7.14 -23.94
CA LEU A 7 14.29 -5.70 -24.02
C LEU A 7 12.80 -5.40 -23.90
N LYS A 8 11.92 -6.27 -24.43
CA LYS A 8 10.47 -6.11 -24.37
C LYS A 8 9.96 -6.26 -22.94
N THR A 9 10.41 -7.27 -22.22
CA THR A 9 10.07 -7.49 -20.80
C THR A 9 10.62 -6.36 -19.92
N PHE A 10 11.84 -5.91 -20.20
CA PHE A 10 12.42 -4.74 -19.52
C PHE A 10 11.57 -3.47 -19.75
N LEU A 11 11.25 -3.14 -21.01
CA LEU A 11 10.40 -1.99 -21.33
C LEU A 11 9.01 -2.12 -20.73
N TRP A 12 8.40 -3.31 -20.77
CA TRP A 12 7.11 -3.58 -20.16
C TRP A 12 7.12 -3.30 -18.65
N PHE A 13 8.20 -3.71 -17.97
CA PHE A 13 8.38 -3.47 -16.54
C PHE A 13 8.63 -1.98 -16.23
N VAL A 14 9.62 -1.36 -16.92
CA VAL A 14 10.00 0.05 -16.70
C VAL A 14 8.86 1.03 -17.03
N THR A 15 8.03 0.70 -18.04
CA THR A 15 6.86 1.52 -18.39
C THR A 15 5.67 1.30 -17.45
N GLY A 16 5.80 0.43 -16.45
CA GLY A 16 4.71 0.13 -15.52
C GLY A 16 3.49 -0.52 -16.19
N SER A 17 3.71 -1.21 -17.32
CA SER A 17 2.61 -1.83 -18.08
C SER A 17 1.80 -2.83 -17.25
N TYR A 18 2.40 -3.45 -16.24
CA TYR A 18 1.73 -4.30 -15.26
C TYR A 18 0.60 -3.57 -14.52
N PHE A 19 0.81 -2.28 -14.24
CA PHE A 19 -0.14 -1.47 -13.45
C PHE A 19 -1.21 -0.78 -14.29
N ARG A 20 -1.16 -0.87 -15.62
CA ARG A 20 -2.11 -0.18 -16.50
C ARG A 20 -3.57 -0.58 -16.26
N THR A 21 -3.82 -1.84 -15.93
CA THR A 21 -5.16 -2.34 -15.64
C THR A 21 -5.73 -1.78 -14.34
N GLN A 22 -4.88 -1.28 -13.46
CA GLN A 22 -5.24 -0.67 -12.18
C GLN A 22 -5.39 0.86 -12.29
N MET A 23 -4.87 1.47 -13.36
CA MET A 23 -5.03 2.89 -13.64
C MET A 23 -6.40 3.16 -14.26
N PHE A 24 -7.06 4.22 -13.83
CA PHE A 24 -8.39 4.61 -14.30
C PHE A 24 -9.44 3.49 -14.15
N ALA A 25 -9.29 2.68 -13.08
CA ALA A 25 -10.11 1.49 -12.84
C ALA A 25 -11.43 1.79 -12.13
N PHE A 26 -11.68 3.06 -11.77
CA PHE A 26 -12.90 3.47 -11.09
C PHE A 26 -13.87 4.16 -12.04
N SER A 27 -15.16 3.87 -11.89
CA SER A 27 -16.23 4.61 -12.57
C SER A 27 -16.36 6.03 -11.99
N ALA A 28 -16.97 6.94 -12.75
CA ALA A 28 -17.26 8.30 -12.27
C ALA A 28 -18.08 8.30 -10.98
N LYS A 29 -19.00 7.34 -10.82
CA LYS A 29 -19.81 7.19 -9.61
C LYS A 29 -18.94 6.83 -8.40
N GLU A 30 -18.06 5.84 -8.52
CA GLU A 30 -17.13 5.43 -7.45
C GLU A 30 -16.15 6.57 -7.10
N LEU A 31 -15.68 7.33 -8.11
CA LEU A 31 -14.82 8.48 -7.85
C LEU A 31 -15.51 9.53 -6.98
N ILE A 32 -16.76 9.87 -7.30
CA ILE A 32 -17.50 10.91 -6.59
C ILE A 32 -17.97 10.44 -5.22
N LEU A 33 -18.50 9.22 -5.11
CA LEU A 33 -19.16 8.77 -3.88
C LEU A 33 -18.19 8.14 -2.87
N ASP A 34 -17.08 7.54 -3.34
CA ASP A 34 -16.18 6.78 -2.47
C ASP A 34 -14.79 7.43 -2.40
N ARG A 35 -14.17 7.71 -3.55
CA ARG A 35 -12.76 8.10 -3.60
C ARG A 35 -12.51 9.56 -3.18
N ILE A 36 -13.36 10.50 -3.62
CA ILE A 36 -13.26 11.91 -3.20
C ILE A 36 -13.54 12.05 -1.70
N PRO A 37 -14.62 11.49 -1.11
CA PRO A 37 -14.83 11.53 0.34
C PRO A 37 -13.68 10.89 1.13
N PHE A 38 -13.15 9.76 0.65
CA PHE A 38 -11.96 9.13 1.23
C PHE A 38 -10.76 10.10 1.28
N PHE A 39 -10.44 10.74 0.15
CA PHE A 39 -9.34 11.72 0.09
C PHE A 39 -9.57 12.92 0.99
N LEU A 40 -10.79 13.45 1.05
CA LEU A 40 -11.14 14.56 1.95
C LEU A 40 -10.99 14.15 3.42
N GLY A 41 -11.36 12.92 3.76
CA GLY A 41 -11.11 12.33 5.08
C GLY A 41 -9.61 12.25 5.41
N LEU A 42 -8.79 11.83 4.45
CA LEU A 42 -7.33 11.82 4.60
C LEU A 42 -6.77 13.23 4.78
N LEU A 43 -7.20 14.19 3.98
CA LEU A 43 -6.75 15.58 4.13
C LEU A 43 -7.06 16.12 5.53
N TRP A 44 -8.25 15.80 6.04
CA TRP A 44 -8.65 16.22 7.39
C TRP A 44 -7.82 15.54 8.48
N SER A 45 -7.55 14.24 8.35
CA SER A 45 -6.74 13.50 9.33
C SER A 45 -5.28 13.96 9.37
N GLU A 46 -4.70 14.30 8.19
CA GLU A 46 -3.30 14.67 8.08
C GLU A 46 -3.04 16.16 8.34
N LEU A 47 -3.89 17.03 7.85
CA LEU A 47 -3.69 18.48 7.91
C LEU A 47 -4.62 19.20 8.90
N GLY A 48 -5.77 18.63 9.22
CA GLY A 48 -6.74 19.20 10.14
C GLY A 48 -7.10 20.65 9.79
N ILE A 49 -7.05 21.53 10.79
CA ILE A 49 -7.38 22.97 10.64
C ILE A 49 -6.42 23.71 9.68
N PHE A 50 -5.22 23.17 9.40
CA PHE A 50 -4.27 23.81 8.48
C PHE A 50 -4.78 23.88 7.04
N ILE A 51 -5.80 23.09 6.68
CA ILE A 51 -6.49 23.21 5.41
C ILE A 51 -7.06 24.62 5.21
N LEU A 52 -7.57 25.24 6.26
CA LEU A 52 -8.10 26.61 6.18
C LEU A 52 -6.99 27.62 5.90
N ILE A 53 -5.80 27.42 6.47
CA ILE A 53 -4.62 28.24 6.18
C ILE A 53 -4.14 28.04 4.75
N SER A 54 -4.19 26.82 4.24
CA SER A 54 -3.89 26.50 2.83
C SER A 54 -4.86 27.25 1.90
N ILE A 55 -6.16 27.21 2.18
CA ILE A 55 -7.17 27.95 1.41
C ILE A 55 -6.89 29.45 1.43
N LEU A 56 -6.56 30.02 2.59
CA LEU A 56 -6.17 31.42 2.70
C LEU A 56 -4.95 31.71 1.81
N GLY A 57 -3.93 30.87 1.83
CA GLY A 57 -2.76 30.96 0.97
C GLY A 57 -3.12 30.99 -0.52
N ILE A 58 -3.96 30.05 -0.95
CA ILE A 58 -4.46 29.98 -2.33
C ILE A 58 -5.16 31.30 -2.71
N LEU A 59 -6.12 31.75 -1.91
CA LEU A 59 -6.93 32.94 -2.21
C LEU A 59 -6.08 34.22 -2.30
N VAL A 60 -5.12 34.38 -1.40
CA VAL A 60 -4.24 35.57 -1.39
C VAL A 60 -3.28 35.54 -2.55
N TYR A 61 -2.62 34.41 -2.80
CA TYR A 61 -1.61 34.32 -3.85
C TYR A 61 -2.23 34.22 -5.26
N LEU A 62 -3.44 33.76 -5.38
CA LEU A 62 -4.18 33.85 -6.67
C LEU A 62 -4.35 35.30 -7.13
N ARG A 63 -4.41 36.28 -6.19
CA ARG A 63 -4.45 37.71 -6.50
C ARG A 63 -3.07 38.35 -6.66
N ARG A 64 -2.03 37.81 -5.98
CA ARG A 64 -0.66 38.36 -6.02
C ARG A 64 0.14 37.83 -7.21
N ASP A 65 0.10 36.51 -7.40
CA ASP A 65 0.79 35.80 -8.50
C ASP A 65 -0.06 34.58 -8.92
N TRP A 66 -1.02 34.86 -9.79
CA TRP A 66 -1.93 33.83 -10.27
C TRP A 66 -1.21 32.73 -11.08
N ARG A 67 -0.06 33.04 -11.70
CA ARG A 67 0.67 32.07 -12.56
C ARG A 67 1.30 30.98 -11.72
N ILE A 68 2.01 31.35 -10.65
CA ILE A 68 2.61 30.39 -9.72
C ILE A 68 1.51 29.62 -8.99
N THR A 69 0.46 30.32 -8.56
CA THR A 69 -0.66 29.68 -7.85
C THR A 69 -1.35 28.65 -8.75
N LEU A 70 -1.61 28.99 -10.01
CA LEU A 70 -2.22 28.06 -10.96
C LEU A 70 -1.31 26.87 -11.25
N PHE A 71 0.00 27.09 -11.42
CA PHE A 71 0.98 26.01 -11.60
C PHE A 71 0.94 25.00 -10.43
N LEU A 72 0.95 25.49 -9.20
CA LEU A 72 0.87 24.65 -8.01
C LEU A 72 -0.49 23.93 -7.90
N LEU A 73 -1.59 24.61 -8.22
CA LEU A 73 -2.93 24.00 -8.22
C LEU A 73 -3.07 22.93 -9.32
N LEU A 74 -2.48 23.12 -10.49
CA LEU A 74 -2.47 22.11 -11.54
C LEU A 74 -1.63 20.88 -11.11
N GLY A 75 -0.49 21.10 -10.45
CA GLY A 75 0.31 20.03 -9.90
C GLY A 75 -0.46 19.24 -8.83
N PHE A 76 -1.11 19.94 -7.89
CA PHE A 76 -1.99 19.33 -6.88
C PHE A 76 -3.13 18.53 -7.54
N ALA A 77 -3.86 19.15 -8.47
CA ALA A 77 -5.01 18.53 -9.12
C ALA A 77 -4.59 17.30 -9.94
N GLY A 78 -3.49 17.42 -10.73
CA GLY A 78 -2.97 16.32 -11.54
C GLY A 78 -2.55 15.12 -10.71
N ASN A 79 -1.78 15.35 -9.62
CA ASN A 79 -1.37 14.25 -8.73
C ASN A 79 -2.57 13.64 -8.00
N THR A 80 -3.45 14.47 -7.47
CA THR A 80 -4.65 14.00 -6.77
C THR A 80 -5.56 13.20 -7.71
N PHE A 81 -5.77 13.68 -8.93
CA PHE A 81 -6.55 12.99 -9.95
C PHE A 81 -5.95 11.61 -10.29
N TYR A 82 -4.64 11.57 -10.49
CA TYR A 82 -3.93 10.30 -10.72
C TYR A 82 -4.13 9.33 -9.57
N ALA A 83 -3.86 9.76 -8.33
CA ALA A 83 -3.96 8.91 -7.14
C ALA A 83 -5.41 8.43 -6.90
N LEU A 84 -6.42 9.30 -7.11
CA LEU A 84 -7.82 8.92 -6.98
C LEU A 84 -8.24 7.83 -7.97
N ASN A 85 -7.65 7.81 -9.16
CA ASN A 85 -7.97 6.86 -10.23
C ASN A 85 -7.14 5.58 -10.19
N TYR A 86 -6.25 5.42 -9.20
CA TYR A 86 -5.38 4.26 -9.10
C TYR A 86 -5.91 3.25 -8.08
N ARG A 87 -6.16 2.02 -8.52
CA ARG A 87 -6.73 0.93 -7.70
C ARG A 87 -5.61 0.06 -7.15
N ILE A 88 -5.04 0.46 -6.04
CA ILE A 88 -4.07 -0.33 -5.28
C ILE A 88 -4.44 -0.32 -3.79
N GLN A 89 -3.98 -1.33 -3.04
CA GLN A 89 -4.25 -1.43 -1.61
C GLN A 89 -3.54 -0.33 -0.82
N ASP A 90 -2.26 -0.09 -1.12
CA ASP A 90 -1.44 0.94 -0.48
C ASP A 90 -1.43 2.23 -1.31
N ILE A 91 -2.56 2.94 -1.33
CA ILE A 91 -2.72 4.19 -2.10
C ILE A 91 -2.18 5.42 -1.35
N PHE A 92 -1.99 5.35 -0.03
CA PHE A 92 -1.62 6.49 0.80
C PHE A 92 -0.34 7.22 0.34
N PRO A 93 0.77 6.54 0.02
CA PRO A 93 2.00 7.19 -0.44
C PRO A 93 1.81 8.03 -1.70
N PHE A 94 0.84 7.69 -2.56
CA PHE A 94 0.59 8.41 -3.81
C PHE A 94 -0.04 9.78 -3.60
N PHE A 95 -0.61 10.05 -2.42
CA PHE A 95 -1.12 11.37 -2.05
C PHE A 95 -0.04 12.29 -1.44
N ILE A 96 1.14 11.78 -1.08
CA ILE A 96 2.21 12.59 -0.48
C ILE A 96 2.55 13.83 -1.33
N PRO A 97 2.73 13.75 -2.67
CA PRO A 97 2.97 14.95 -3.46
C PRO A 97 1.83 15.97 -3.38
N SER A 98 0.57 15.53 -3.26
CA SER A 98 -0.56 16.44 -3.04
C SER A 98 -0.45 17.21 -1.73
N TYR A 99 0.00 16.55 -0.66
CA TYR A 99 0.25 17.21 0.63
C TYR A 99 1.36 18.24 0.54
N TYR A 100 2.42 18.01 -0.24
CA TYR A 100 3.48 19.01 -0.46
C TYR A 100 2.94 20.31 -1.05
N TYR A 101 2.07 20.23 -2.07
CA TYR A 101 1.45 21.43 -2.62
C TYR A 101 0.63 22.18 -1.58
N LEU A 102 -0.14 21.48 -0.75
CA LEU A 102 -0.93 22.09 0.31
C LEU A 102 -0.05 22.72 1.41
N VAL A 103 1.06 22.08 1.75
CA VAL A 103 2.04 22.63 2.72
C VAL A 103 2.67 23.92 2.20
N VAL A 104 2.96 24.01 0.90
CA VAL A 104 3.40 25.27 0.28
C VAL A 104 2.34 26.35 0.46
N PHE A 105 1.07 26.04 0.19
CA PHE A 105 -0.03 26.99 0.38
C PHE A 105 -0.27 27.33 1.85
N ILE A 106 -0.03 26.41 2.79
CA ILE A 106 -0.02 26.72 4.24
C ILE A 106 1.06 27.77 4.54
N GLY A 107 2.28 27.59 4.04
CA GLY A 107 3.36 28.57 4.20
C GLY A 107 2.98 29.95 3.65
N LEU A 108 2.40 29.99 2.45
CA LEU A 108 1.91 31.23 1.84
C LEU A 108 0.76 31.86 2.64
N GLY A 109 -0.14 31.05 3.20
CA GLY A 109 -1.22 31.50 4.07
C GLY A 109 -0.72 32.09 5.39
N LEU A 110 0.29 31.47 5.98
CA LEU A 110 0.96 32.02 7.18
C LEU A 110 1.65 33.35 6.90
N LEU A 111 2.28 33.49 5.72
CA LEU A 111 2.87 34.78 5.31
C LEU A 111 1.79 35.86 5.16
N ALA A 112 0.66 35.52 4.55
CA ALA A 112 -0.47 36.46 4.44
C ALA A 112 -1.06 36.81 5.82
N ALA A 113 -1.25 35.82 6.68
CA ALA A 113 -1.72 36.04 8.06
C ALA A 113 -0.78 36.92 8.85
N LYS A 114 0.56 36.78 8.68
CA LYS A 114 1.56 37.64 9.28
C LYS A 114 1.34 39.12 8.89
N GLU A 115 1.14 39.38 7.60
CA GLU A 115 0.95 40.73 7.11
C GLU A 115 -0.34 41.37 7.60
N TRP A 116 -1.41 40.61 7.79
CA TRP A 116 -2.72 41.10 8.17
C TRP A 116 -2.93 41.21 9.69
N PHE A 117 -2.60 40.13 10.41
CA PHE A 117 -2.96 40.00 11.82
C PHE A 117 -1.77 40.19 12.78
N PHE A 118 -0.55 39.87 12.34
CA PHE A 118 0.64 39.85 13.20
C PHE A 118 1.68 40.89 12.83
N LYS A 119 1.30 41.92 12.10
CA LYS A 119 2.21 43.01 11.68
C LYS A 119 3.00 43.62 12.86
N LYS A 120 2.36 43.74 14.03
CA LYS A 120 2.98 44.29 15.24
C LYS A 120 3.78 43.26 16.06
N ARG A 121 3.60 41.97 15.82
CA ARG A 121 4.26 40.88 16.58
C ARG A 121 4.71 39.73 15.65
N PRO A 122 5.63 40.03 14.74
CA PRO A 122 6.06 39.00 13.73
C PRO A 122 6.75 37.81 14.39
N ALA A 123 7.35 37.98 15.56
CA ALA A 123 8.00 36.89 16.32
C ALA A 123 7.04 35.73 16.63
N LEU A 124 5.74 35.99 16.84
CA LEU A 124 4.77 34.95 17.13
C LEU A 124 4.61 33.96 15.95
N ILE A 125 4.63 34.43 14.71
CA ILE A 125 4.56 33.54 13.54
C ILE A 125 5.84 32.73 13.36
N TYR A 126 7.00 33.35 13.55
CA TYR A 126 8.27 32.64 13.52
C TYR A 126 8.33 31.55 14.59
N ALA A 127 7.89 31.86 15.81
CA ALA A 127 7.79 30.89 16.88
C ALA A 127 6.85 29.74 16.47
N PHE A 128 5.67 30.02 15.88
CA PHE A 128 4.72 29.03 15.44
C PHE A 128 5.29 28.13 14.33
N ILE A 129 6.03 28.69 13.36
CA ILE A 129 6.68 27.93 12.27
C ILE A 129 7.66 26.91 12.82
N TRP A 130 8.35 27.17 13.91
CA TRP A 130 9.33 26.26 14.52
C TRP A 130 8.72 25.31 15.57
N VAL A 131 7.83 25.84 16.40
CA VAL A 131 7.21 25.06 17.49
C VAL A 131 6.26 23.99 16.92
N LEU A 132 5.53 24.29 15.85
CA LEU A 132 4.57 23.35 15.28
C LEU A 132 5.20 22.05 14.75
N PRO A 133 6.24 22.09 13.87
CA PRO A 133 6.90 20.86 13.43
C PRO A 133 7.52 20.07 14.60
N ALA A 134 8.09 20.77 15.58
CA ALA A 134 8.65 20.14 16.76
C ALA A 134 7.56 19.43 17.60
N ALA A 135 6.42 20.08 17.81
CA ALA A 135 5.29 19.50 18.52
C ALA A 135 4.72 18.29 17.76
N LEU A 136 4.54 18.39 16.43
CA LEU A 136 4.09 17.29 15.60
C LEU A 136 5.07 16.11 15.62
N LEU A 137 6.37 16.37 15.57
CA LEU A 137 7.39 15.33 15.69
C LEU A 137 7.28 14.63 17.04
N ILE A 138 7.21 15.37 18.14
CA ILE A 138 7.12 14.80 19.50
C ILE A 138 5.84 13.96 19.65
N THR A 139 4.69 14.50 19.21
CA THR A 139 3.40 13.82 19.38
C THR A 139 3.23 12.58 18.49
N ASN A 140 3.88 12.57 17.33
CA ASN A 140 3.78 11.45 16.40
C ASN A 140 4.99 10.50 16.46
N TYR A 141 6.04 10.84 17.23
CA TYR A 141 7.26 10.05 17.28
C TYR A 141 7.00 8.57 17.56
N SER A 142 6.18 8.29 18.57
CA SER A 142 5.83 6.89 18.93
C SER A 142 5.06 6.13 17.85
N LYS A 143 4.38 6.85 16.95
CA LYS A 143 3.61 6.24 15.83
C LYS A 143 4.50 5.96 14.61
N VAL A 144 5.55 6.77 14.41
CA VAL A 144 6.46 6.63 13.27
C VAL A 144 7.76 5.91 13.63
N ASP A 145 7.98 5.66 14.91
CA ASP A 145 9.12 4.90 15.42
C ASP A 145 8.92 3.40 15.14
N LEU A 146 9.53 2.92 14.07
CA LEU A 146 9.43 1.55 13.60
C LEU A 146 10.51 0.62 14.20
N HIS A 147 11.39 1.09 15.07
CA HIS A 147 12.48 0.26 15.59
C HIS A 147 11.99 -0.95 16.42
N LYS A 148 10.75 -0.91 16.93
CA LYS A 148 10.08 -2.03 17.62
C LYS A 148 8.95 -2.67 16.79
N ALA A 149 8.78 -2.26 15.54
CA ALA A 149 7.74 -2.80 14.68
C ALA A 149 8.08 -4.20 14.14
N THR A 150 8.32 -5.14 15.06
CA THR A 150 8.71 -6.52 14.74
C THR A 150 7.51 -7.46 14.58
N ALA A 151 6.28 -6.95 14.70
CA ALA A 151 5.08 -7.79 14.69
C ALA A 151 4.98 -8.66 13.41
N LYS A 152 5.13 -8.05 12.22
CA LYS A 152 5.09 -8.78 10.96
C LYS A 152 6.29 -9.72 10.76
N ILE A 153 7.46 -9.32 11.24
CA ILE A 153 8.65 -10.18 11.25
C ILE A 153 8.39 -11.42 12.10
N ASN A 154 7.89 -11.25 13.33
CA ASN A 154 7.60 -12.34 14.24
C ASN A 154 6.48 -13.26 13.69
N GLU A 155 5.47 -12.67 13.06
CA GLU A 155 4.39 -13.38 12.36
C GLU A 155 4.96 -14.26 11.23
N THR A 156 5.78 -13.67 10.36
CA THR A 156 6.42 -14.40 9.26
C THR A 156 7.37 -15.49 9.75
N GLN A 157 8.17 -15.22 10.77
CA GLN A 157 9.01 -16.22 11.41
C GLN A 157 8.18 -17.38 11.96
N ALA A 158 7.04 -17.08 12.56
CA ALA A 158 6.14 -18.11 13.07
C ALA A 158 5.57 -18.97 11.93
N ILE A 159 5.20 -18.36 10.79
CA ILE A 159 4.77 -19.09 9.59
C ILE A 159 5.87 -20.03 9.11
N VAL A 160 7.07 -19.49 8.88
CA VAL A 160 8.22 -20.25 8.36
C VAL A 160 8.62 -21.39 9.30
N ASN A 161 8.59 -21.15 10.62
CA ASN A 161 8.95 -22.17 11.62
C ASN A 161 7.95 -23.32 11.70
N HIS A 162 6.66 -23.08 11.41
CA HIS A 162 5.62 -24.08 11.45
C HIS A 162 5.34 -24.75 10.10
N THR A 163 5.94 -24.28 9.02
CA THR A 163 5.87 -24.96 7.72
C THR A 163 6.93 -26.05 7.60
N LEU A 164 6.58 -27.18 7.01
CA LEU A 164 7.53 -28.24 6.71
C LEU A 164 8.43 -27.82 5.52
N PRO A 165 9.63 -28.39 5.38
CA PRO A 165 10.39 -28.28 4.14
C PRO A 165 9.61 -28.88 2.95
N ASN A 166 9.90 -28.44 1.73
CA ASN A 166 9.22 -28.85 0.51
C ASN A 166 7.71 -28.59 0.57
N SER A 167 7.35 -27.35 0.88
CA SER A 167 5.96 -26.93 1.00
C SER A 167 5.63 -25.81 0.01
N LEU A 168 4.37 -25.77 -0.37
CA LEU A 168 3.76 -24.65 -1.08
C LEU A 168 3.04 -23.77 -0.06
N VAL A 169 3.50 -22.54 0.12
CA VAL A 169 2.90 -21.57 1.05
C VAL A 169 2.21 -20.47 0.24
N ILE A 170 0.90 -20.36 0.40
CA ILE A 170 0.05 -19.42 -0.32
C ILE A 170 -0.41 -18.35 0.66
N THR A 171 -0.29 -17.08 0.26
CA THR A 171 -0.76 -15.96 1.07
C THR A 171 -1.49 -14.93 0.20
N SER A 172 -2.53 -14.31 0.76
CA SER A 172 -3.18 -13.11 0.20
C SER A 172 -2.64 -11.81 0.81
N ASP A 173 -1.89 -11.89 1.92
CA ASP A 173 -1.25 -10.73 2.55
C ASP A 173 0.10 -10.43 1.89
N TYR A 174 0.14 -9.28 1.19
CA TYR A 174 1.33 -8.81 0.49
C TYR A 174 2.55 -8.64 1.44
N ASN A 175 2.34 -8.12 2.64
CA ASN A 175 3.43 -7.93 3.59
C ASN A 175 4.02 -9.26 4.06
N VAL A 176 3.16 -10.23 4.35
CA VAL A 176 3.59 -11.59 4.70
C VAL A 176 4.40 -12.20 3.56
N TYR A 177 3.94 -12.04 2.31
CA TYR A 177 4.66 -12.52 1.13
C TYR A 177 6.04 -11.89 0.99
N GLU A 178 6.15 -10.56 1.08
CA GLU A 178 7.44 -9.87 0.94
C GLU A 178 8.43 -10.28 2.03
N TYR A 179 8.00 -10.38 3.28
CA TYR A 179 8.87 -10.88 4.35
C TYR A 179 9.28 -12.34 4.15
N MET A 180 8.37 -13.22 3.71
CA MET A 180 8.73 -14.60 3.37
C MET A 180 9.77 -14.66 2.25
N MET A 181 9.59 -13.85 1.19
CA MET A 181 10.55 -13.76 0.09
C MET A 181 11.90 -13.20 0.53
N TYR A 182 11.92 -12.21 1.43
CA TYR A 182 13.16 -11.70 2.02
C TYR A 182 13.90 -12.80 2.78
N TYR A 183 13.24 -13.50 3.69
CA TYR A 183 13.85 -14.57 4.47
C TYR A 183 14.30 -15.74 3.60
N TRP A 184 13.56 -16.07 2.58
CA TRP A 184 13.96 -17.07 1.59
C TRP A 184 15.21 -16.65 0.82
N ALA A 185 15.24 -15.44 0.30
CA ALA A 185 16.32 -14.98 -0.58
C ALA A 185 17.58 -14.54 0.19
N ALA A 186 17.41 -13.88 1.35
CA ALA A 186 18.52 -13.27 2.10
C ALA A 186 19.04 -14.16 3.24
N GLU A 187 18.15 -14.92 3.88
CA GLU A 187 18.47 -15.71 5.07
C GLU A 187 18.56 -17.21 4.78
N GLY A 188 18.23 -17.65 3.56
CA GLY A 188 18.22 -19.05 3.15
C GLY A 188 17.21 -19.91 3.90
N TRP A 189 16.12 -19.30 4.45
CA TRP A 189 15.14 -20.01 5.22
C TRP A 189 14.23 -20.84 4.32
N ARG A 190 14.16 -22.15 4.60
CA ARG A 190 13.28 -23.07 3.87
C ARG A 190 13.45 -22.94 2.35
N GLU A 191 14.68 -23.01 1.85
CA GLU A 191 15.05 -22.87 0.42
C GLU A 191 14.20 -23.75 -0.52
N ASN A 192 13.74 -24.89 -0.04
CA ASN A 192 12.90 -25.81 -0.81
C ASN A 192 11.39 -25.49 -0.75
N ASN A 193 10.98 -24.43 -0.05
CA ASN A 193 9.59 -24.01 -0.03
C ASN A 193 9.32 -23.06 -1.20
N ILE A 194 8.11 -23.15 -1.72
CA ILE A 194 7.61 -22.24 -2.76
C ILE A 194 6.62 -21.31 -2.10
N TYR A 195 6.85 -20.02 -2.23
CA TYR A 195 6.00 -18.98 -1.70
C TYR A 195 5.24 -18.32 -2.84
N LEU A 196 3.91 -18.30 -2.75
CA LEU A 196 3.06 -17.69 -3.76
C LEU A 196 2.20 -16.60 -3.12
N MET A 197 2.28 -15.42 -3.70
CA MET A 197 1.25 -14.41 -3.50
C MET A 197 0.14 -14.67 -4.51
N SER A 198 -1.02 -15.03 -4.02
CA SER A 198 -2.18 -15.27 -4.89
C SER A 198 -3.38 -14.56 -4.29
N SER A 199 -4.04 -13.72 -5.09
CA SER A 199 -5.49 -13.64 -5.01
C SER A 199 -5.94 -15.06 -5.37
N LEU A 200 -6.32 -15.86 -4.37
CA LEU A 200 -6.51 -17.31 -4.45
C LEU A 200 -7.16 -17.73 -5.77
N ASN A 201 -6.32 -18.14 -6.75
CA ASN A 201 -6.85 -18.81 -7.93
C ASN A 201 -7.21 -20.24 -7.52
N ILE A 202 -8.43 -20.38 -6.99
CA ILE A 202 -8.95 -21.63 -6.41
C ILE A 202 -9.00 -22.73 -7.47
N ASP A 203 -9.23 -22.36 -8.73
CA ASP A 203 -9.29 -23.35 -9.80
C ASP A 203 -7.89 -23.94 -10.09
N ALA A 204 -6.84 -23.10 -10.05
CA ALA A 204 -5.46 -23.56 -10.14
C ALA A 204 -5.08 -24.44 -8.95
N LEU A 205 -5.50 -24.07 -7.75
CA LEU A 205 -5.26 -24.84 -6.54
C LEU A 205 -6.00 -26.17 -6.55
N SER A 206 -7.27 -26.19 -6.99
CA SER A 206 -8.04 -27.42 -7.14
C SER A 206 -7.39 -28.37 -8.14
N ALA A 207 -6.91 -27.85 -9.27
CA ALA A 207 -6.18 -28.63 -10.26
C ALA A 207 -4.84 -29.15 -9.69
N TYR A 208 -4.16 -28.35 -8.87
CA TYR A 208 -2.93 -28.77 -8.22
C TYR A 208 -3.17 -29.93 -7.23
N ILE A 209 -4.22 -29.83 -6.41
CA ILE A 209 -4.62 -30.89 -5.47
C ILE A 209 -4.97 -32.17 -6.22
N GLN A 210 -5.64 -32.06 -7.38
CA GLN A 210 -5.97 -33.18 -8.25
C GLN A 210 -4.78 -33.69 -9.08
N GLN A 211 -3.59 -33.10 -8.92
CA GLN A 211 -2.37 -33.40 -9.67
C GLN A 211 -2.50 -33.22 -11.20
N ASP A 212 -3.45 -32.41 -11.63
CA ASP A 212 -3.63 -32.04 -13.06
C ASP A 212 -2.61 -30.95 -13.44
N GLN A 213 -1.36 -31.38 -13.66
CA GLN A 213 -0.23 -30.50 -13.95
C GLN A 213 -0.45 -29.58 -15.17
N PRO A 214 -0.95 -30.05 -16.32
CA PRO A 214 -1.21 -29.17 -17.46
C PRO A 214 -2.18 -28.04 -17.10
N LYS A 215 -3.24 -28.35 -16.34
CA LYS A 215 -4.29 -27.42 -15.97
C LYS A 215 -3.80 -26.37 -14.99
N TYR A 216 -3.17 -26.76 -13.87
CA TYR A 216 -2.72 -25.78 -12.90
C TYR A 216 -1.59 -24.90 -13.44
N THR A 217 -0.72 -25.43 -14.31
CA THR A 217 0.32 -24.65 -14.99
C THR A 217 -0.28 -23.64 -15.97
N SER A 218 -1.31 -24.03 -16.72
CA SER A 218 -2.03 -23.10 -17.62
C SER A 218 -2.74 -21.98 -16.86
N LEU A 219 -3.15 -22.23 -15.62
CA LEU A 219 -3.76 -21.26 -14.71
C LEU A 219 -2.72 -20.43 -13.92
N GLY A 220 -1.43 -20.61 -14.22
CA GLY A 220 -0.34 -19.79 -13.67
C GLY A 220 0.35 -20.34 -12.42
N LEU A 221 -0.07 -21.50 -11.89
CA LEU A 221 0.56 -22.13 -10.74
C LEU A 221 1.75 -22.98 -11.19
N LYS A 222 2.96 -22.49 -10.92
CA LYS A 222 4.23 -23.16 -11.24
C LYS A 222 4.85 -23.77 -9.99
N ALA A 223 4.36 -24.95 -9.61
CA ALA A 223 4.89 -25.69 -8.46
C ALA A 223 5.05 -27.17 -8.83
N PRO A 224 6.08 -27.88 -8.31
CA PRO A 224 6.17 -29.33 -8.48
C PRO A 224 5.01 -30.01 -7.74
N PRO A 225 4.55 -31.18 -8.21
CA PRO A 225 3.45 -31.91 -7.56
C PRO A 225 3.88 -32.48 -6.21
N GLY A 226 2.90 -32.70 -5.33
CA GLY A 226 3.11 -33.42 -4.08
C GLY A 226 3.70 -32.61 -2.90
N LEU A 227 3.75 -31.29 -2.98
CA LEU A 227 4.15 -30.44 -1.87
C LEU A 227 3.05 -30.38 -0.79
N ASN A 228 3.46 -30.22 0.47
CA ASN A 228 2.51 -29.83 1.51
C ASN A 228 1.99 -28.42 1.23
N ILE A 229 0.68 -28.23 1.34
CA ILE A 229 0.06 -26.93 1.06
C ILE A 229 -0.28 -26.23 2.37
N TYR A 230 0.18 -24.98 2.50
CA TYR A 230 -0.11 -24.10 3.61
C TYR A 230 -0.73 -22.79 3.12
N PHE A 231 -1.59 -22.23 3.95
CA PHE A 231 -2.21 -20.93 3.72
C PHE A 231 -1.83 -20.02 4.88
N ALA A 232 -1.23 -18.88 4.58
CA ALA A 232 -0.75 -17.93 5.56
C ALA A 232 -1.45 -16.57 5.39
N GLY A 233 -1.96 -16.00 6.50
CA GLY A 233 -2.57 -14.67 6.48
C GLY A 233 -3.76 -14.56 5.53
N ILE A 234 -4.58 -15.61 5.41
CA ILE A 234 -5.80 -15.62 4.58
C ILE A 234 -6.99 -15.10 5.37
N SER A 235 -7.94 -14.48 4.67
CA SER A 235 -9.16 -13.95 5.26
C SER A 235 -10.19 -15.04 5.58
N GLU A 236 -11.14 -14.74 6.45
CA GLU A 236 -12.29 -15.63 6.71
C GLU A 236 -13.13 -15.88 5.44
N GLU A 237 -13.20 -14.91 4.54
CA GLU A 237 -13.88 -15.04 3.25
C GLU A 237 -13.16 -16.07 2.36
N ASP A 238 -11.83 -16.04 2.33
CA ASP A 238 -11.01 -17.01 1.62
C ASP A 238 -11.22 -18.42 2.18
N ILE A 239 -11.26 -18.57 3.51
CA ILE A 239 -11.51 -19.85 4.20
C ILE A 239 -12.88 -20.41 3.81
N GLN A 240 -13.92 -19.58 3.82
CA GLN A 240 -15.25 -20.00 3.41
C GLN A 240 -15.30 -20.41 1.94
N THR A 241 -14.61 -19.69 1.08
CA THR A 241 -14.54 -19.99 -0.35
C THR A 241 -13.82 -21.30 -0.61
N LEU A 242 -12.72 -21.57 0.08
CA LEU A 242 -12.03 -22.88 0.03
C LEU A 242 -12.96 -24.03 0.44
N ARG A 243 -13.68 -23.87 1.55
CA ARG A 243 -14.63 -24.88 2.06
C ARG A 243 -15.77 -25.16 1.05
N GLN A 244 -16.32 -24.12 0.41
CA GLN A 244 -17.35 -24.28 -0.61
C GLN A 244 -16.87 -25.09 -1.83
N LYS A 245 -15.58 -25.06 -2.13
CA LYS A 245 -14.93 -25.82 -3.18
C LYS A 245 -14.43 -27.20 -2.73
N GLY A 246 -14.74 -27.61 -1.50
CA GLY A 246 -14.35 -28.91 -0.94
C GLY A 246 -12.89 -29.00 -0.51
N ILE A 247 -12.22 -27.85 -0.34
CA ILE A 247 -10.84 -27.78 0.14
C ILE A 247 -10.88 -27.53 1.65
N PHE A 248 -10.54 -28.57 2.41
CA PHE A 248 -10.53 -28.50 3.86
C PHE A 248 -9.15 -28.10 4.38
N ILE A 249 -9.13 -27.18 5.33
CA ILE A 249 -7.90 -26.66 5.92
C ILE A 249 -8.02 -26.72 7.46
N THR A 250 -6.93 -27.10 8.08
CA THR A 250 -6.82 -27.20 9.55
C THR A 250 -5.89 -26.11 10.07
N PRO A 251 -6.27 -25.38 11.13
CA PRO A 251 -5.40 -24.36 11.71
C PRO A 251 -4.19 -25.02 12.38
N ILE A 252 -3.00 -24.60 11.99
CA ILE A 252 -1.73 -24.94 12.65
C ILE A 252 -1.41 -23.88 13.70
N LYS A 253 -1.66 -22.62 13.37
CA LYS A 253 -1.58 -21.50 14.29
C LYS A 253 -2.79 -20.60 14.04
N GLU A 254 -3.60 -20.43 15.08
CA GLU A 254 -4.88 -19.75 15.00
C GLU A 254 -4.77 -18.37 14.34
N GLY A 255 -5.62 -18.14 13.33
CA GLY A 255 -5.68 -16.89 12.56
C GLY A 255 -4.46 -16.60 11.65
N LEU A 256 -3.39 -17.41 11.70
CA LEU A 256 -2.14 -17.10 11.01
C LEU A 256 -1.75 -18.12 9.94
N LEU A 257 -1.84 -19.41 10.26
CA LEU A 257 -1.36 -20.49 9.39
C LEU A 257 -2.33 -21.66 9.42
N PHE A 258 -2.72 -22.11 8.23
CA PHE A 258 -3.57 -23.28 8.01
C PHE A 258 -2.86 -24.28 7.11
N LYS A 259 -3.13 -25.55 7.30
CA LYS A 259 -2.63 -26.63 6.43
C LYS A 259 -3.80 -27.28 5.70
N TYR A 260 -3.61 -27.57 4.41
CA TYR A 260 -4.51 -28.43 3.66
C TYR A 260 -4.40 -29.88 4.15
N GLU A 261 -5.53 -30.50 4.36
CA GLU A 261 -5.64 -31.93 4.65
C GLU A 261 -6.38 -32.62 3.49
N PRO A 262 -5.75 -33.62 2.87
CA PRO A 262 -6.33 -34.33 1.72
C PRO A 262 -7.57 -35.14 2.07
#